data_f75bae3cbe9fff9100b97f5ee4d6d750
#
_entry.id   f75bae3cbe9fff9100b97f5ee4d6d750
#
_cell.length_a   1.000
_cell.length_b   1.000
_cell.length_c   1.000
_cell.angle_alpha   90.00
_cell.angle_beta   90.00
_cell.angle_gamma   90.00
#
_symmetry.space_group_name_H-M   'P 1'
#
loop_
_entity.id
_entity.type
_entity.pdbx_description
1 polymer ?
#
loop_
_entity_poly.entity_id
_entity_poly.type
_entity_poly.pdbx_seq_one_letter_code
_entity_poly.pdbx_strand_id
1 'polypeptide(L)'
;MEPIAQPYWHSVTLDRDACRGCTNCLKQCPTQAIRIQSGKAKILKERCIDCGECIRVCPYHAKQAATDSLSMLSDYDFRIALVAPAFYGQFSKTEDCDLILTALLQLGFDDVFEVARGAQEISLETRRLLAGGELMKPAISSACPAVSRLIAVRFPNLIHHIVPLRSPMELSAEAARREAVQKTGLSPQRIGIFFISPCAAKATAVKSGTETKKSQVDGVIAMKDVYLRLAQKLSHIDRPLPLSKAGSLGTRWANSGGEAEGSKAARRISVDGIHNVIQVLEDIEDDRLSDIEYVEALACPGGCAGGGGQPFQEGMELAGERGETLYEIDRNNPVRFSHENASVQKAYDDFFDKPLSHRAHELLHTDQTKWSLR
;
A
#
# COMPACT_ATOMS: atom_id res chain seq x y z
N MET A 1 28.78 15.57 -16.65
CA MET A 1 27.71 14.70 -17.19
C MET A 1 26.75 14.44 -16.04
N GLU A 2 25.58 15.06 -16.06
CA GLU A 2 24.51 14.71 -15.11
C GLU A 2 24.13 13.25 -15.33
N PRO A 3 23.89 12.46 -14.25
CA PRO A 3 23.45 11.09 -14.41
C PRO A 3 22.09 11.09 -15.10
N ILE A 4 22.00 10.39 -16.22
CA ILE A 4 20.73 10.15 -16.94
C ILE A 4 19.76 9.56 -15.90
N ALA A 5 18.73 10.31 -15.54
CA ALA A 5 17.70 9.86 -14.63
C ALA A 5 17.15 8.53 -15.17
N GLN A 6 17.17 7.48 -14.36
CA GLN A 6 16.62 6.20 -14.77
C GLN A 6 15.16 6.42 -15.20
N PRO A 7 14.74 5.88 -16.36
CA PRO A 7 13.38 6.10 -16.83
C PRO A 7 12.40 5.55 -15.80
N TYR A 8 11.42 6.38 -15.41
CA TYR A 8 10.37 6.01 -14.47
C TYR A 8 9.64 4.75 -14.97
N TRP A 9 9.67 3.69 -14.18
CA TRP A 9 9.02 2.43 -14.52
C TRP A 9 7.52 2.50 -14.19
N HIS A 10 6.69 1.91 -15.02
CA HIS A 10 5.25 1.86 -14.83
C HIS A 10 4.76 0.41 -14.76
N SER A 11 3.94 0.11 -13.78
CA SER A 11 3.31 -1.21 -13.63
C SER A 11 2.12 -1.40 -14.57
N VAL A 12 1.38 -0.32 -14.90
CA VAL A 12 0.23 -0.45 -15.78
C VAL A 12 0.66 -0.68 -17.22
N THR A 13 0.28 -1.83 -17.77
CA THR A 13 0.60 -2.28 -19.13
C THR A 13 -0.63 -2.49 -19.99
N LEU A 14 -0.43 -2.78 -21.26
CA LEU A 14 -1.47 -3.08 -22.23
C LEU A 14 -1.16 -4.38 -22.97
N ASP A 15 -2.07 -5.35 -22.87
CA ASP A 15 -2.17 -6.44 -23.81
C ASP A 15 -2.83 -5.91 -25.10
N ARG A 16 -2.02 -5.80 -26.16
CA ARG A 16 -2.48 -5.23 -27.43
C ARG A 16 -3.45 -6.15 -28.15
N ASP A 17 -3.33 -7.46 -27.99
CA ASP A 17 -4.18 -8.42 -28.67
C ASP A 17 -5.59 -8.47 -28.07
N ALA A 18 -5.68 -8.39 -26.77
CA ALA A 18 -6.95 -8.27 -26.05
C ALA A 18 -7.63 -6.90 -26.22
N CYS A 19 -6.87 -5.83 -26.48
CA CYS A 19 -7.43 -4.48 -26.59
C CYS A 19 -8.33 -4.35 -27.84
N ARG A 20 -9.55 -3.80 -27.65
CA ARG A 20 -10.53 -3.55 -28.73
C ARG A 20 -10.73 -2.06 -29.05
N GLY A 21 -9.97 -1.16 -28.42
CA GLY A 21 -10.07 0.29 -28.67
C GLY A 21 -11.41 0.92 -28.23
N CYS A 22 -12.11 0.32 -27.29
CA CYS A 22 -13.46 0.74 -26.85
C CYS A 22 -13.56 2.09 -26.14
N THR A 23 -12.42 2.73 -25.83
CA THR A 23 -12.27 4.06 -25.19
C THR A 23 -12.63 4.16 -23.69
N ASN A 24 -13.15 3.12 -23.04
CA ASN A 24 -13.53 3.17 -21.61
C ASN A 24 -12.36 3.67 -20.73
N CYS A 25 -11.17 3.08 -20.90
CA CYS A 25 -9.97 3.48 -20.15
C CYS A 25 -9.53 4.93 -20.44
N LEU A 26 -9.79 5.45 -21.66
CA LEU A 26 -9.49 6.83 -22.02
C LEU A 26 -10.43 7.79 -21.29
N LYS A 27 -11.73 7.49 -21.25
CA LYS A 27 -12.75 8.36 -20.64
C LYS A 27 -12.56 8.47 -19.12
N GLN A 28 -12.11 7.40 -18.49
CA GLN A 28 -11.96 7.31 -17.03
C GLN A 28 -10.53 7.64 -16.52
N CYS A 29 -9.61 7.98 -17.43
CA CYS A 29 -8.25 8.28 -17.00
C CYS A 29 -8.16 9.67 -16.33
N PRO A 30 -7.86 9.76 -15.02
CA PRO A 30 -7.89 11.01 -14.25
C PRO A 30 -6.82 12.03 -14.70
N THR A 31 -5.74 11.56 -15.33
CA THR A 31 -4.64 12.39 -15.82
C THR A 31 -4.57 12.47 -17.33
N GLN A 32 -5.60 11.95 -18.02
CA GLN A 32 -5.63 11.91 -19.48
C GLN A 32 -4.39 11.23 -20.10
N ALA A 33 -3.83 10.24 -19.40
CA ALA A 33 -2.64 9.51 -19.83
C ALA A 33 -2.91 8.47 -20.94
N ILE A 34 -4.15 8.37 -21.45
CA ILE A 34 -4.50 7.36 -22.45
C ILE A 34 -4.93 8.03 -23.75
N ARG A 35 -4.46 7.48 -24.86
CA ARG A 35 -4.84 7.85 -26.22
C ARG A 35 -5.23 6.60 -27.01
N ILE A 36 -6.02 6.74 -28.05
CA ILE A 36 -6.27 5.66 -29.02
C ILE A 36 -5.44 5.94 -30.27
N GLN A 37 -4.62 4.98 -30.64
CA GLN A 37 -3.79 5.04 -31.83
C GLN A 37 -3.88 3.70 -32.58
N SER A 38 -4.20 3.74 -33.87
CA SER A 38 -4.40 2.52 -34.70
C SER A 38 -5.38 1.53 -34.08
N GLY A 39 -6.51 2.02 -33.54
CA GLY A 39 -7.56 1.19 -32.93
C GLY A 39 -7.20 0.53 -31.59
N LYS A 40 -6.07 0.90 -30.98
CA LYS A 40 -5.60 0.36 -29.70
C LYS A 40 -5.29 1.47 -28.71
N ALA A 41 -5.41 1.21 -27.42
CA ALA A 41 -5.01 2.16 -26.40
C ALA A 41 -3.47 2.29 -26.36
N LYS A 42 -3.00 3.51 -26.09
CA LYS A 42 -1.60 3.86 -25.83
C LYS A 42 -1.52 4.61 -24.52
N ILE A 43 -0.59 4.26 -23.64
CA ILE A 43 -0.35 4.93 -22.36
C ILE A 43 0.75 5.97 -22.56
N LEU A 44 0.48 7.21 -22.17
CA LEU A 44 1.46 8.28 -22.06
C LEU A 44 2.09 8.16 -20.66
N LYS A 45 3.30 7.65 -20.62
CA LYS A 45 3.98 7.27 -19.36
C LYS A 45 4.19 8.46 -18.43
N GLU A 46 4.54 9.62 -18.99
CA GLU A 46 4.76 10.88 -18.27
C GLU A 46 3.54 11.37 -17.49
N ARG A 47 2.34 10.98 -17.91
CA ARG A 47 1.07 11.34 -17.27
C ARG A 47 0.46 10.22 -16.44
N CYS A 48 0.94 8.99 -16.60
CA CYS A 48 0.39 7.85 -15.88
C CYS A 48 0.77 7.91 -14.40
N ILE A 49 -0.22 7.72 -13.54
CA ILE A 49 -0.05 7.67 -12.07
C ILE A 49 -0.24 6.25 -11.52
N ASP A 50 -0.38 5.26 -12.38
CA ASP A 50 -0.58 3.84 -12.07
C ASP A 50 -1.74 3.55 -11.09
N CYS A 51 -2.77 4.40 -11.06
CA CYS A 51 -3.92 4.28 -10.15
C CYS A 51 -4.78 3.02 -10.38
N GLY A 52 -4.61 2.32 -11.51
CA GLY A 52 -5.35 1.12 -11.83
C GLY A 52 -6.78 1.33 -12.34
N GLU A 53 -7.28 2.58 -12.47
CA GLU A 53 -8.62 2.86 -12.97
C GLU A 53 -8.89 2.21 -14.33
N CYS A 54 -7.92 2.33 -15.25
CA CYS A 54 -8.01 1.72 -16.57
C CYS A 54 -7.99 0.19 -16.57
N ILE A 55 -7.47 -0.45 -15.51
CA ILE A 55 -7.54 -1.91 -15.31
C ILE A 55 -8.98 -2.28 -14.97
N ARG A 56 -9.56 -1.58 -13.98
CA ARG A 56 -10.89 -1.83 -13.45
C ARG A 56 -12.00 -1.66 -14.49
N VAL A 57 -11.91 -0.62 -15.34
CA VAL A 57 -12.95 -0.31 -16.33
C VAL A 57 -12.77 -1.00 -17.68
N CYS A 58 -11.80 -1.90 -17.82
CA CYS A 58 -11.53 -2.59 -19.08
C CYS A 58 -12.34 -3.88 -19.21
N PRO A 59 -13.42 -3.92 -20.02
CA PRO A 59 -14.26 -5.11 -20.13
C PRO A 59 -13.57 -6.27 -20.86
N TYR A 60 -12.42 -6.00 -21.49
CA TYR A 60 -11.61 -7.00 -22.20
C TYR A 60 -10.35 -7.41 -21.43
N HIS A 61 -10.20 -6.96 -20.17
CA HIS A 61 -9.02 -7.22 -19.34
C HIS A 61 -7.67 -6.95 -20.03
N ALA A 62 -7.69 -6.08 -21.05
CA ALA A 62 -6.52 -5.70 -21.82
C ALA A 62 -5.52 -4.82 -21.04
N LYS A 63 -5.96 -4.17 -19.97
CA LYS A 63 -5.11 -3.43 -19.03
C LYS A 63 -4.76 -4.32 -17.86
N GLN A 64 -3.48 -4.37 -17.52
CA GLN A 64 -2.96 -5.23 -16.46
C GLN A 64 -1.92 -4.50 -15.64
N ALA A 65 -1.72 -4.93 -14.39
CA ALA A 65 -0.58 -4.52 -13.58
C ALA A 65 0.56 -5.53 -13.77
N ALA A 66 1.73 -5.07 -14.16
CA ALA A 66 2.94 -5.87 -14.13
C ALA A 66 3.41 -6.00 -12.68
N THR A 67 3.50 -7.23 -12.21
CA THR A 67 3.97 -7.60 -10.87
C THR A 67 5.01 -8.70 -10.99
N ASP A 68 5.70 -8.98 -9.89
CA ASP A 68 6.73 -9.99 -9.85
C ASP A 68 6.13 -11.41 -9.68
N SER A 69 6.86 -12.41 -10.11
CA SER A 69 6.44 -13.81 -10.01
C SER A 69 6.88 -14.43 -8.69
N LEU A 70 6.10 -15.39 -8.18
CA LEU A 70 6.50 -16.25 -7.06
C LEU A 70 7.81 -17.01 -7.33
N SER A 71 8.22 -17.18 -8.60
CA SER A 71 9.51 -17.80 -8.91
C SER A 71 10.71 -17.02 -8.38
N MET A 72 10.59 -15.70 -8.14
CA MET A 72 11.67 -14.91 -7.54
C MET A 72 12.02 -15.34 -6.09
N LEU A 73 11.16 -16.10 -5.44
CA LEU A 73 11.47 -16.64 -4.10
C LEU A 73 12.76 -17.49 -4.13
N SER A 74 13.06 -18.18 -5.24
CA SER A 74 14.24 -19.00 -5.37
C SER A 74 15.56 -18.22 -5.40
N ASP A 75 15.53 -16.92 -5.59
CA ASP A 75 16.73 -16.06 -5.66
C ASP A 75 17.26 -15.69 -4.26
N TYR A 76 16.54 -16.06 -3.19
CA TYR A 76 16.84 -15.71 -1.82
C TYR A 76 16.89 -16.92 -0.91
N ASP A 77 17.74 -16.84 0.11
CA ASP A 77 17.90 -17.93 1.10
C ASP A 77 16.85 -17.88 2.20
N PHE A 78 16.33 -16.70 2.50
CA PHE A 78 15.24 -16.47 3.46
C PHE A 78 14.22 -15.51 2.88
N ARG A 79 12.96 -15.90 2.82
CA ARG A 79 11.89 -15.24 2.08
C ARG A 79 10.77 -14.83 3.01
N ILE A 80 10.43 -13.55 3.03
CA ILE A 80 9.42 -13.00 3.91
C ILE A 80 8.23 -12.52 3.06
N ALA A 81 7.04 -13.01 3.39
CA ALA A 81 5.79 -12.45 2.88
C ALA A 81 5.45 -11.19 3.66
N LEU A 82 5.49 -10.05 3.00
CA LEU A 82 5.03 -8.77 3.56
C LEU A 82 3.55 -8.60 3.21
N VAL A 83 2.68 -8.73 4.21
CA VAL A 83 1.23 -8.90 4.00
C VAL A 83 0.50 -7.57 4.16
N ALA A 84 -0.12 -7.08 3.08
CA ALA A 84 -0.97 -5.90 3.16
C ALA A 84 -2.27 -6.20 3.94
N PRO A 85 -2.80 -5.28 4.77
CA PRO A 85 -4.06 -5.49 5.48
C PRO A 85 -5.23 -5.87 4.55
N ALA A 86 -5.28 -5.30 3.34
CA ALA A 86 -6.29 -5.62 2.32
C ALA A 86 -6.30 -7.11 1.91
N PHE A 87 -5.25 -7.87 2.21
CA PHE A 87 -5.17 -9.29 1.87
C PHE A 87 -6.16 -10.13 2.68
N TYR A 88 -6.32 -9.82 3.96
CA TYR A 88 -7.28 -10.52 4.83
C TYR A 88 -8.73 -10.37 4.35
N GLY A 89 -9.07 -9.22 3.78
CA GLY A 89 -10.40 -8.99 3.21
C GLY A 89 -10.75 -9.83 1.97
N GLN A 90 -9.81 -10.64 1.46
CA GLN A 90 -10.09 -11.58 0.34
C GLN A 90 -10.66 -12.91 0.81
N PHE A 91 -10.63 -13.18 2.10
CA PHE A 91 -11.04 -14.44 2.69
C PHE A 91 -12.39 -14.29 3.39
N SER A 92 -13.00 -15.41 3.75
CA SER A 92 -14.25 -15.42 4.49
C SER A 92 -14.05 -14.81 5.89
N LYS A 93 -15.09 -14.16 6.42
CA LYS A 93 -15.09 -13.56 7.77
C LYS A 93 -14.81 -14.57 8.91
N THR A 94 -14.95 -15.84 8.63
CA THR A 94 -14.73 -16.93 9.60
C THR A 94 -13.31 -17.46 9.58
N GLU A 95 -12.47 -17.01 8.64
CA GLU A 95 -11.10 -17.46 8.53
C GLU A 95 -10.19 -16.64 9.44
N ASP A 96 -9.40 -17.34 10.26
CA ASP A 96 -8.46 -16.75 11.19
C ASP A 96 -7.24 -16.17 10.44
N CYS A 97 -6.75 -15.00 10.87
CA CYS A 97 -5.54 -14.41 10.36
C CYS A 97 -4.34 -15.35 10.46
N ASP A 98 -4.20 -16.07 11.57
CA ASP A 98 -3.14 -17.05 11.78
C ASP A 98 -3.19 -18.20 10.78
N LEU A 99 -4.39 -18.62 10.38
CA LEU A 99 -4.59 -19.64 9.35
C LEU A 99 -4.07 -19.12 7.99
N ILE A 100 -4.45 -17.89 7.62
CA ILE A 100 -4.04 -17.25 6.36
C ILE A 100 -2.52 -17.08 6.31
N LEU A 101 -1.93 -16.59 7.41
CA LEU A 101 -0.49 -16.39 7.53
C LEU A 101 0.28 -17.71 7.51
N THR A 102 -0.23 -18.75 8.19
CA THR A 102 0.36 -20.10 8.16
C THR A 102 0.35 -20.68 6.75
N ALA A 103 -0.73 -20.47 5.98
CA ALA A 103 -0.82 -20.94 4.61
C ALA A 103 0.22 -20.28 3.68
N LEU A 104 0.64 -19.03 3.94
CA LEU A 104 1.71 -18.38 3.20
C LEU A 104 3.06 -19.10 3.35
N LEU A 105 3.36 -19.63 4.55
CA LEU A 105 4.58 -20.44 4.75
C LEU A 105 4.57 -21.69 3.87
N GLN A 106 3.39 -22.28 3.62
CA GLN A 106 3.27 -23.46 2.73
C GLN A 106 3.41 -23.09 1.23
N LEU A 107 3.47 -21.82 0.87
CA LEU A 107 3.76 -21.36 -0.50
C LEU A 107 5.25 -21.16 -0.77
N GLY A 108 6.09 -21.37 0.25
CA GLY A 108 7.54 -21.26 0.13
C GLY A 108 8.14 -20.00 0.75
N PHE A 109 7.37 -19.26 1.53
CA PHE A 109 7.89 -18.24 2.41
C PHE A 109 8.43 -18.86 3.71
N ASP A 110 9.49 -18.31 4.25
CA ASP A 110 10.12 -18.76 5.50
C ASP A 110 9.58 -18.00 6.71
N ASP A 111 9.03 -16.79 6.48
CA ASP A 111 8.43 -15.95 7.52
C ASP A 111 7.35 -15.05 6.92
N VAL A 112 6.56 -14.43 7.79
CA VAL A 112 5.52 -13.46 7.43
C VAL A 112 5.67 -12.20 8.26
N PHE A 113 5.36 -11.05 7.67
CA PHE A 113 5.34 -9.77 8.37
C PHE A 113 4.13 -8.94 7.94
N GLU A 114 3.37 -8.46 8.89
CA GLU A 114 2.14 -7.70 8.64
C GLU A 114 2.43 -6.21 8.45
N VAL A 115 2.07 -5.65 7.30
CA VAL A 115 2.20 -4.20 7.02
C VAL A 115 1.35 -3.36 7.98
N ALA A 116 0.32 -3.93 8.56
CA ALA A 116 -0.49 -3.31 9.61
C ALA A 116 0.34 -2.82 10.81
N ARG A 117 1.47 -3.49 11.13
CA ARG A 117 2.40 -3.04 12.18
C ARG A 117 3.01 -1.67 11.83
N GLY A 118 3.50 -1.52 10.60
CA GLY A 118 4.04 -0.23 10.12
C GLY A 118 2.97 0.85 9.99
N ALA A 119 1.75 0.49 9.58
CA ALA A 119 0.62 1.41 9.50
C ALA A 119 0.28 2.04 10.85
N GLN A 120 0.37 1.27 11.90
CA GLN A 120 0.17 1.76 13.26
C GLN A 120 1.24 2.78 13.66
N GLU A 121 2.52 2.50 13.38
CA GLU A 121 3.62 3.43 13.68
C GLU A 121 3.46 4.76 12.93
N ILE A 122 3.05 4.69 11.67
CA ILE A 122 2.72 5.90 10.88
C ILE A 122 1.56 6.67 11.51
N SER A 123 0.52 5.99 11.99
CA SER A 123 -0.59 6.66 12.69
C SER A 123 -0.11 7.40 13.95
N LEU A 124 0.76 6.80 14.73
CA LEU A 124 1.31 7.41 15.94
C LEU A 124 2.17 8.64 15.62
N GLU A 125 3.03 8.54 14.60
CA GLU A 125 3.86 9.66 14.19
C GLU A 125 3.02 10.80 13.56
N THR A 126 2.00 10.47 12.77
CA THR A 126 1.05 11.45 12.23
C THR A 126 0.36 12.22 13.35
N ARG A 127 -0.08 11.55 14.43
CA ARG A 127 -0.64 12.21 15.63
C ARG A 127 0.34 13.18 16.26
N ARG A 128 1.59 12.76 16.41
CA ARG A 128 2.66 13.58 16.98
C ARG A 128 2.87 14.85 16.14
N LEU A 129 3.00 14.70 14.83
CA LEU A 129 3.21 15.82 13.90
C LEU A 129 2.02 16.80 13.88
N LEU A 130 0.78 16.29 13.89
CA LEU A 130 -0.43 17.11 13.95
C LEU A 130 -0.49 17.88 15.27
N ALA A 131 -0.25 17.21 16.39
CA ALA A 131 -0.26 17.84 17.71
C ALA A 131 0.87 18.89 17.88
N GLY A 132 2.02 18.65 17.24
CA GLY A 132 3.15 19.58 17.22
C GLY A 132 2.98 20.76 16.26
N GLY A 133 1.94 20.78 15.43
CA GLY A 133 1.74 21.83 14.42
C GLY A 133 2.80 21.83 13.31
N GLU A 134 3.44 20.69 13.08
CA GLU A 134 4.55 20.55 12.13
C GLU A 134 4.08 20.31 10.68
N LEU A 135 2.78 20.06 10.48
CA LEU A 135 2.19 19.79 9.17
C LEU A 135 1.42 20.99 8.63
N MET A 136 1.53 21.23 7.32
CA MET A 136 0.66 22.17 6.61
C MET A 136 -0.77 21.60 6.58
N LYS A 137 -1.76 22.43 6.87
CA LYS A 137 -3.18 22.02 6.88
C LYS A 137 -3.91 22.47 5.62
N PRO A 138 -4.80 21.61 5.10
CA PRO A 138 -5.03 20.22 5.44
C PRO A 138 -3.82 19.34 5.14
N ALA A 139 -3.41 18.47 6.07
CA ALA A 139 -2.34 17.50 5.82
C ALA A 139 -2.90 16.32 5.03
N ILE A 140 -2.29 15.98 3.91
CA ILE A 140 -2.75 14.91 3.01
C ILE A 140 -1.91 13.65 3.22
N SER A 141 -2.55 12.51 3.38
CA SER A 141 -1.87 11.21 3.52
C SER A 141 -0.89 10.93 2.37
N SER A 142 0.29 10.43 2.70
CA SER A 142 1.30 9.95 1.74
C SER A 142 1.15 8.45 1.39
N ALA A 143 0.24 7.73 2.05
CA ALA A 143 0.16 6.26 1.97
C ALA A 143 -0.22 5.71 0.60
N CYS A 144 -0.94 6.50 -0.23
CA CYS A 144 -1.33 6.13 -1.58
C CYS A 144 -0.39 6.72 -2.64
N PRO A 145 0.53 5.92 -3.25
CA PRO A 145 1.46 6.45 -4.25
C PRO A 145 0.78 7.05 -5.49
N ALA A 146 -0.42 6.54 -5.85
CA ALA A 146 -1.19 7.09 -6.95
C ALA A 146 -1.68 8.52 -6.66
N VAL A 147 -2.11 8.80 -5.42
CA VAL A 147 -2.54 10.13 -5.00
C VAL A 147 -1.35 11.07 -4.92
N SER A 148 -0.25 10.66 -4.29
CA SER A 148 0.97 11.48 -4.24
C SER A 148 1.47 11.83 -5.64
N ARG A 149 1.40 10.87 -6.58
CA ARG A 149 1.73 11.12 -7.98
C ARG A 149 0.70 12.01 -8.68
N LEU A 150 -0.59 11.88 -8.37
CA LEU A 150 -1.65 12.76 -8.88
C LEU A 150 -1.37 14.21 -8.47
N ILE A 151 -1.05 14.42 -7.19
CA ILE A 151 -0.70 15.75 -6.66
C ILE A 151 0.49 16.30 -7.44
N ALA A 152 1.58 15.55 -7.58
CA ALA A 152 2.77 16.00 -8.32
C ALA A 152 2.48 16.36 -9.79
N VAL A 153 1.54 15.66 -10.45
CA VAL A 153 1.23 15.84 -11.88
C VAL A 153 0.19 16.94 -12.13
N ARG A 154 -0.82 17.08 -11.25
CA ARG A 154 -1.96 17.97 -11.47
C ARG A 154 -2.10 19.09 -10.44
N PHE A 155 -1.61 18.92 -9.23
CA PHE A 155 -1.77 19.84 -8.10
C PHE A 155 -0.44 20.17 -7.44
N PRO A 156 0.59 20.63 -8.19
CA PRO A 156 1.95 20.79 -7.65
C PRO A 156 2.02 21.76 -6.46
N ASN A 157 1.07 22.68 -6.34
CA ASN A 157 0.96 23.61 -5.21
C ASN A 157 0.65 22.88 -3.89
N LEU A 158 0.05 21.67 -3.95
CA LEU A 158 -0.32 20.88 -2.79
C LEU A 158 0.78 19.89 -2.33
N ILE A 159 1.96 19.89 -2.96
CA ILE A 159 3.05 18.97 -2.57
C ILE A 159 3.43 19.12 -1.11
N HIS A 160 3.46 20.34 -0.60
CA HIS A 160 3.80 20.63 0.80
C HIS A 160 2.72 20.21 1.82
N HIS A 161 1.51 19.90 1.36
CA HIS A 161 0.45 19.33 2.17
C HIS A 161 0.61 17.83 2.39
N ILE A 162 1.40 17.13 1.55
CA ILE A 162 1.63 15.69 1.72
C ILE A 162 2.42 15.46 3.00
N VAL A 163 1.91 14.58 3.85
CA VAL A 163 2.59 14.18 5.09
C VAL A 163 3.96 13.59 4.74
N PRO A 164 5.08 14.09 5.30
CA PRO A 164 6.42 13.68 4.93
C PRO A 164 6.85 12.37 5.60
N LEU A 165 5.97 11.38 5.59
CA LEU A 165 6.21 10.05 6.16
C LEU A 165 6.34 9.00 5.06
N ARG A 166 7.20 8.01 5.29
CA ARG A 166 7.33 6.83 4.43
C ARG A 166 6.06 5.99 4.53
N SER A 167 5.76 5.21 3.47
CA SER A 167 4.61 4.33 3.51
C SER A 167 4.78 3.20 4.55
N PRO A 168 3.66 2.68 5.10
CA PRO A 168 3.69 1.51 5.97
C PRO A 168 4.42 0.31 5.35
N MET A 169 4.34 0.15 4.02
CA MET A 169 5.03 -0.90 3.28
C MET A 169 6.54 -0.81 3.44
N GLU A 170 7.14 0.35 3.18
CA GLU A 170 8.60 0.54 3.27
C GLU A 170 9.10 0.40 4.70
N LEU A 171 8.37 0.96 5.66
CA LEU A 171 8.70 0.85 7.08
C LEU A 171 8.67 -0.61 7.55
N SER A 172 7.61 -1.33 7.19
CA SER A 172 7.46 -2.75 7.55
C SER A 172 8.50 -3.63 6.86
N ALA A 173 8.86 -3.34 5.61
CA ALA A 173 9.89 -4.09 4.90
C ALA A 173 11.26 -3.93 5.56
N GLU A 174 11.60 -2.72 6.00
CA GLU A 174 12.84 -2.47 6.74
C GLU A 174 12.86 -3.21 8.09
N ALA A 175 11.77 -3.15 8.84
CA ALA A 175 11.63 -3.87 10.10
C ALA A 175 11.73 -5.38 9.91
N ALA A 176 11.01 -5.95 8.93
CA ALA A 176 11.02 -7.37 8.61
C ALA A 176 12.44 -7.87 8.25
N ARG A 177 13.18 -7.11 7.42
CA ARG A 177 14.56 -7.46 7.06
C ARG A 177 15.47 -7.44 8.28
N ARG A 178 15.31 -6.46 9.14
CA ARG A 178 16.10 -6.32 10.36
C ARG A 178 15.84 -7.46 11.35
N GLU A 179 14.57 -7.80 11.59
CA GLU A 179 14.18 -8.95 12.42
C GLU A 179 14.75 -10.26 11.85
N ALA A 180 14.72 -10.43 10.53
CA ALA A 180 15.25 -11.62 9.88
C ALA A 180 16.78 -11.73 9.95
N VAL A 181 17.50 -10.63 9.78
CA VAL A 181 18.98 -10.60 9.98
C VAL A 181 19.35 -11.09 11.39
N GLN A 182 18.64 -10.61 12.40
CA GLN A 182 18.88 -11.03 13.79
C GLN A 182 18.53 -12.50 14.03
N LYS A 183 17.39 -12.95 13.47
CA LYS A 183 16.88 -14.32 13.64
C LYS A 183 17.78 -15.35 12.96
N THR A 184 18.32 -15.01 11.78
CA THR A 184 19.00 -15.97 10.89
C THR A 184 20.51 -15.81 10.83
N GLY A 185 21.04 -14.63 11.17
CA GLY A 185 22.46 -14.28 10.96
C GLY A 185 22.83 -14.09 9.48
N LEU A 186 21.87 -14.15 8.55
CA LEU A 186 22.12 -13.94 7.12
C LEU A 186 22.41 -12.47 6.82
N SER A 187 23.20 -12.23 5.77
CA SER A 187 23.36 -10.87 5.25
C SER A 187 22.06 -10.34 4.66
N PRO A 188 21.79 -9.02 4.74
CA PRO A 188 20.53 -8.43 4.25
C PRO A 188 20.19 -8.75 2.78
N GLN A 189 21.22 -8.97 1.95
CA GLN A 189 21.08 -9.28 0.52
C GLN A 189 20.57 -10.70 0.24
N ARG A 190 20.74 -11.61 1.21
CA ARG A 190 20.25 -13.00 1.12
C ARG A 190 18.80 -13.16 1.59
N ILE A 191 18.21 -12.07 2.14
CA ILE A 191 16.84 -12.04 2.62
C ILE A 191 15.98 -11.31 1.59
N GLY A 192 14.95 -11.99 1.08
CA GLY A 192 13.99 -11.42 0.13
C GLY A 192 12.71 -10.98 0.84
N ILE A 193 12.28 -9.75 0.58
CA ILE A 193 11.02 -9.19 1.09
C ILE A 193 10.04 -9.05 -0.07
N PHE A 194 8.93 -9.76 0.00
CA PHE A 194 7.93 -9.82 -1.06
C PHE A 194 6.60 -9.26 -0.60
N PHE A 195 6.23 -8.10 -1.15
CA PHE A 195 4.98 -7.44 -0.81
C PHE A 195 3.80 -8.04 -1.58
N ILE A 196 2.85 -8.63 -0.85
CA ILE A 196 1.61 -9.17 -1.41
C ILE A 196 0.59 -8.04 -1.48
N SER A 197 0.30 -7.54 -2.69
CA SER A 197 -0.38 -6.26 -2.88
C SER A 197 -1.49 -6.32 -3.94
N PRO A 198 -2.60 -5.56 -3.73
CA PRO A 198 -3.61 -5.32 -4.76
C PRO A 198 -3.24 -4.14 -5.68
N CYS A 199 -2.11 -3.45 -5.46
CA CYS A 199 -1.89 -2.09 -5.92
C CYS A 199 -0.82 -1.98 -7.01
N ALA A 200 -1.22 -1.54 -8.21
CA ALA A 200 -0.30 -1.25 -9.30
C ALA A 200 0.67 -0.10 -8.96
N ALA A 201 0.17 0.97 -8.32
CA ALA A 201 1.00 2.12 -7.96
C ALA A 201 2.10 1.75 -6.95
N LYS A 202 1.86 0.81 -6.04
CA LYS A 202 2.90 0.32 -5.12
C LYS A 202 3.96 -0.49 -5.84
N ALA A 203 3.60 -1.31 -6.84
CA ALA A 203 4.58 -1.98 -7.68
C ALA A 203 5.46 -0.98 -8.44
N THR A 204 4.86 0.10 -8.94
CA THR A 204 5.59 1.22 -9.54
C THR A 204 6.51 1.90 -8.53
N ALA A 205 6.02 2.21 -7.32
CA ALA A 205 6.78 2.90 -6.29
C ALA A 205 8.04 2.12 -5.88
N VAL A 206 7.91 0.82 -5.67
CA VAL A 206 9.04 -0.07 -5.34
C VAL A 206 10.10 -0.05 -6.43
N LYS A 207 9.70 -0.20 -7.70
CA LYS A 207 10.65 -0.30 -8.83
C LYS A 207 11.23 1.05 -9.27
N SER A 208 10.51 2.13 -9.05
CA SER A 208 10.94 3.49 -9.43
C SER A 208 11.66 4.24 -8.31
N GLY A 209 11.69 3.70 -7.08
CA GLY A 209 12.34 4.33 -5.93
C GLY A 209 11.76 5.70 -5.60
N THR A 210 10.42 5.86 -5.70
CA THR A 210 9.75 7.16 -5.51
C THR A 210 9.72 7.61 -4.06
N GLU A 211 9.63 6.70 -3.11
CA GLU A 211 9.62 7.02 -1.68
C GLU A 211 11.03 7.02 -1.08
N THR A 212 11.87 6.12 -1.54
CA THR A 212 13.25 5.94 -1.09
C THR A 212 14.17 5.76 -2.29
N LYS A 213 15.46 6.10 -2.19
CA LYS A 213 16.41 5.88 -3.31
C LYS A 213 16.44 4.41 -3.76
N LYS A 214 16.28 3.50 -2.80
CA LYS A 214 16.16 2.06 -3.03
C LYS A 214 15.11 1.52 -2.07
N SER A 215 14.08 0.87 -2.60
CA SER A 215 13.05 0.22 -1.78
C SER A 215 13.66 -0.90 -0.93
N GLN A 216 13.07 -1.12 0.25
CA GLN A 216 13.38 -2.28 1.10
C GLN A 216 12.62 -3.54 0.65
N VAL A 217 11.68 -3.38 -0.28
CA VAL A 217 10.92 -4.48 -0.90
C VAL A 217 11.66 -4.97 -2.13
N ASP A 218 11.90 -6.27 -2.25
CA ASP A 218 12.61 -6.88 -3.37
C ASP A 218 11.66 -7.28 -4.50
N GLY A 219 10.41 -7.65 -4.19
CA GLY A 219 9.40 -8.00 -5.18
C GLY A 219 7.99 -7.64 -4.73
N VAL A 220 7.12 -7.33 -5.70
CA VAL A 220 5.70 -7.08 -5.47
C VAL A 220 4.89 -8.13 -6.20
N ILE A 221 4.20 -8.98 -5.45
CA ILE A 221 3.40 -10.08 -5.97
C ILE A 221 1.92 -9.70 -5.90
N ALA A 222 1.18 -9.91 -6.99
CA ALA A 222 -0.24 -9.62 -7.00
C ALA A 222 -1.02 -10.54 -6.06
N MET A 223 -1.96 -10.00 -5.31
CA MET A 223 -2.83 -10.79 -4.42
C MET A 223 -3.53 -11.93 -5.14
N LYS A 224 -4.02 -11.71 -6.36
CA LYS A 224 -4.69 -12.74 -7.17
C LYS A 224 -3.82 -13.98 -7.42
N ASP A 225 -2.50 -13.79 -7.58
CA ASP A 225 -1.58 -14.89 -7.90
C ASP A 225 -1.26 -15.75 -6.65
N VAL A 226 -1.36 -15.14 -5.48
CA VAL A 226 -1.21 -15.80 -4.18
C VAL A 226 -2.51 -16.45 -3.74
N TYR A 227 -3.63 -15.72 -3.83
CA TYR A 227 -4.94 -16.15 -3.34
C TYR A 227 -5.38 -17.52 -3.90
N LEU A 228 -5.31 -17.70 -5.22
CA LEU A 228 -5.75 -18.95 -5.86
C LEU A 228 -4.98 -20.17 -5.37
N ARG A 229 -3.69 -19.99 -5.05
CA ARG A 229 -2.83 -21.07 -4.54
C ARG A 229 -3.05 -21.30 -3.05
N LEU A 230 -3.34 -20.23 -2.32
CA LEU A 230 -3.53 -20.26 -0.87
C LEU A 230 -4.87 -20.89 -0.51
N ALA A 231 -5.95 -20.52 -1.19
CA ALA A 231 -7.29 -21.02 -0.93
C ALA A 231 -7.36 -22.56 -0.96
N GLN A 232 -6.56 -23.21 -1.81
CA GLN A 232 -6.47 -24.67 -1.87
C GLN A 232 -5.76 -25.28 -0.65
N LYS A 233 -4.98 -24.50 0.09
CA LYS A 233 -4.18 -24.97 1.22
C LYS A 233 -4.87 -24.78 2.58
N LEU A 234 -5.77 -23.79 2.67
CA LEU A 234 -6.43 -23.44 3.94
C LEU A 234 -7.13 -24.64 4.59
N SER A 235 -7.83 -25.45 3.80
CA SER A 235 -8.55 -26.64 4.28
C SER A 235 -7.65 -27.80 4.76
N HIS A 236 -6.33 -27.70 4.54
CA HIS A 236 -5.35 -28.73 4.94
C HIS A 236 -4.52 -28.31 6.15
N ILE A 237 -4.83 -27.20 6.78
CA ILE A 237 -4.14 -26.70 7.97
C ILE A 237 -5.00 -26.95 9.20
N ASP A 238 -4.68 -28.00 9.94
CA ASP A 238 -5.40 -28.36 11.17
C ASP A 238 -5.03 -27.48 12.36
N ARG A 239 -3.78 -26.97 12.39
CA ARG A 239 -3.25 -26.16 13.49
C ARG A 239 -2.47 -24.96 12.95
N PRO A 240 -3.09 -23.78 12.89
CA PRO A 240 -2.38 -22.57 12.49
C PRO A 240 -1.33 -22.19 13.55
N LEU A 241 -0.22 -21.60 13.08
CA LEU A 241 0.80 -21.03 13.95
C LEU A 241 0.38 -19.64 14.43
N PRO A 242 0.71 -19.23 15.66
CA PRO A 242 0.39 -17.89 16.18
C PRO A 242 1.31 -16.83 15.57
N LEU A 243 1.01 -16.40 14.35
CA LEU A 243 1.84 -15.49 13.53
C LEU A 243 1.32 -14.06 13.52
N SER A 244 0.03 -13.86 13.76
CA SER A 244 -0.61 -12.55 13.78
C SER A 244 -0.11 -11.72 14.96
N LYS A 245 0.43 -10.53 14.67
CA LYS A 245 1.02 -9.60 15.65
C LYS A 245 0.50 -8.17 15.49
N ALA A 246 -0.23 -7.91 14.39
CA ALA A 246 -0.76 -6.59 14.13
C ALA A 246 -1.87 -6.22 15.11
N GLY A 247 -1.88 -4.96 15.55
CA GLY A 247 -3.00 -4.40 16.29
C GLY A 247 -4.12 -3.94 15.38
N SER A 248 -5.32 -3.80 15.95
CA SER A 248 -6.53 -3.42 15.24
C SER A 248 -6.40 -2.10 14.48
N LEU A 249 -5.71 -1.12 15.04
CA LEU A 249 -5.50 0.19 14.41
C LEU A 249 -4.83 0.08 13.04
N GLY A 250 -3.83 -0.79 12.89
CA GLY A 250 -3.11 -0.97 11.64
C GLY A 250 -3.91 -1.79 10.61
N THR A 251 -4.68 -2.76 11.06
CA THR A 251 -5.48 -3.63 10.18
C THR A 251 -6.55 -2.84 9.42
N ARG A 252 -7.13 -1.81 10.05
CA ARG A 252 -8.17 -0.95 9.46
C ARG A 252 -7.69 -0.07 8.31
N TRP A 253 -6.39 0.14 8.15
CA TRP A 253 -5.83 1.02 7.11
C TRP A 253 -6.18 0.63 5.66
N ALA A 254 -6.63 -0.58 5.44
CA ALA A 254 -7.07 -0.99 4.10
C ALA A 254 -8.45 -0.45 3.72
N ASN A 255 -9.24 -0.03 4.70
CA ASN A 255 -10.56 0.57 4.52
C ASN A 255 -10.46 2.09 4.45
N SER A 256 -11.33 2.71 3.67
CA SER A 256 -11.51 4.15 3.71
C SER A 256 -11.93 4.59 5.12
N GLY A 257 -11.24 5.56 5.67
CA GLY A 257 -11.43 6.07 7.02
C GLY A 257 -10.51 5.48 8.09
N GLY A 258 -9.87 4.35 7.83
CA GLY A 258 -9.04 3.68 8.83
C GLY A 258 -7.79 4.46 9.22
N GLU A 259 -7.10 5.05 8.26
CA GLU A 259 -5.96 5.92 8.51
C GLU A 259 -6.38 7.23 9.18
N ALA A 260 -7.42 7.88 8.66
CA ALA A 260 -7.93 9.14 9.20
C ALA A 260 -8.39 8.98 10.66
N GLU A 261 -9.05 7.89 11.00
CA GLU A 261 -9.40 7.58 12.39
C GLU A 261 -8.13 7.36 13.23
N GLY A 262 -7.15 6.68 12.65
CA GLY A 262 -5.82 6.48 13.25
C GLY A 262 -5.10 7.79 13.56
N SER A 263 -5.23 8.82 12.75
CA SER A 263 -4.58 10.12 12.93
C SER A 263 -5.06 10.89 14.19
N LYS A 264 -6.29 10.61 14.65
CA LYS A 264 -6.96 11.34 15.74
C LYS A 264 -7.16 12.85 15.47
N ALA A 265 -7.00 13.31 14.23
CA ALA A 265 -7.35 14.68 13.87
C ALA A 265 -8.80 14.97 14.22
N ALA A 266 -9.05 16.13 14.80
CA ALA A 266 -10.41 16.52 15.23
C ALA A 266 -11.31 16.75 14.02
N ARG A 267 -10.77 17.40 12.97
CA ARG A 267 -11.45 17.65 11.70
C ARG A 267 -10.71 16.90 10.58
N ARG A 268 -11.28 15.81 10.13
CA ARG A 268 -10.69 14.93 9.12
C ARG A 268 -11.69 14.53 8.06
N ILE A 269 -11.18 14.31 6.86
CA ILE A 269 -11.91 13.78 5.72
C ILE A 269 -11.26 12.47 5.28
N SER A 270 -12.08 11.50 4.92
CA SER A 270 -11.67 10.31 4.21
C SER A 270 -12.35 10.29 2.86
N VAL A 271 -11.56 10.17 1.80
CA VAL A 271 -12.07 10.13 0.43
C VAL A 271 -11.43 8.99 -0.33
N ASP A 272 -12.25 8.25 -1.05
CA ASP A 272 -11.81 7.16 -1.92
C ASP A 272 -12.40 7.25 -3.32
N GLY A 273 -11.72 6.55 -4.26
CA GLY A 273 -12.01 6.70 -5.68
C GLY A 273 -11.35 7.95 -6.28
N ILE A 274 -10.53 7.73 -7.32
CA ILE A 274 -9.66 8.77 -7.87
C ILE A 274 -10.38 10.04 -8.32
N HIS A 275 -11.61 9.94 -8.79
CA HIS A 275 -12.40 11.11 -9.21
C HIS A 275 -12.89 11.93 -8.02
N ASN A 276 -13.29 11.29 -6.93
CA ASN A 276 -13.66 11.97 -5.68
C ASN A 276 -12.42 12.63 -5.03
N VAL A 277 -11.28 11.94 -5.08
CA VAL A 277 -9.99 12.51 -4.61
C VAL A 277 -9.65 13.79 -5.36
N ILE A 278 -9.83 13.82 -6.69
CA ILE A 278 -9.60 15.04 -7.49
C ILE A 278 -10.47 16.19 -6.99
N GLN A 279 -11.76 15.95 -6.73
CA GLN A 279 -12.67 16.98 -6.25
C GLN A 279 -12.20 17.56 -4.90
N VAL A 280 -11.79 16.69 -3.97
CA VAL A 280 -11.25 17.15 -2.67
C VAL A 280 -9.95 17.93 -2.84
N LEU A 281 -9.07 17.52 -3.76
CA LEU A 281 -7.83 18.27 -4.03
C LEU A 281 -8.12 19.64 -4.65
N GLU A 282 -9.10 19.75 -5.55
CA GLU A 282 -9.59 21.03 -6.09
C GLU A 282 -10.18 21.91 -4.99
N ASP A 283 -10.94 21.33 -4.04
CA ASP A 283 -11.50 22.05 -2.91
C ASP A 283 -10.41 22.57 -1.94
N ILE A 284 -9.29 21.83 -1.79
CA ILE A 284 -8.13 22.28 -1.01
C ILE A 284 -7.42 23.42 -1.73
N GLU A 285 -7.17 23.30 -3.04
CA GLU A 285 -6.48 24.32 -3.85
C GLU A 285 -7.26 25.64 -3.89
N ASP A 286 -8.60 25.55 -3.79
CA ASP A 286 -9.52 26.70 -3.73
C ASP A 286 -9.79 27.22 -2.30
N ASP A 287 -9.02 26.76 -1.30
CA ASP A 287 -9.16 27.14 0.14
C ASP A 287 -10.52 26.84 0.76
N ARG A 288 -11.33 25.94 0.17
CA ARG A 288 -12.67 25.57 0.67
C ARG A 288 -12.64 24.62 1.87
N LEU A 289 -11.49 24.02 2.16
CA LEU A 289 -11.28 23.04 3.23
C LEU A 289 -10.24 23.50 4.26
N SER A 290 -10.09 24.80 4.46
CA SER A 290 -9.09 25.41 5.35
C SER A 290 -9.26 25.04 6.84
N ASP A 291 -10.44 24.57 7.25
CA ASP A 291 -10.73 24.12 8.60
C ASP A 291 -10.41 22.63 8.85
N ILE A 292 -10.09 21.89 7.79
CA ILE A 292 -9.73 20.47 7.86
C ILE A 292 -8.26 20.33 8.29
N GLU A 293 -8.01 19.39 9.18
CA GLU A 293 -6.66 19.12 9.68
C GLU A 293 -5.97 18.00 8.89
N TYR A 294 -6.74 16.96 8.53
CA TYR A 294 -6.21 15.77 7.91
C TYR A 294 -7.12 15.21 6.81
N VAL A 295 -6.52 14.81 5.71
CA VAL A 295 -7.21 14.18 4.57
C VAL A 295 -6.56 12.84 4.27
N GLU A 296 -7.32 11.76 4.48
CA GLU A 296 -7.02 10.45 3.93
C GLU A 296 -7.56 10.40 2.51
N ALA A 297 -6.68 10.17 1.53
CA ALA A 297 -7.05 10.11 0.13
C ALA A 297 -6.58 8.81 -0.52
N LEU A 298 -7.52 7.98 -0.96
CA LEU A 298 -7.27 6.67 -1.55
C LEU A 298 -7.77 6.61 -2.99
N ALA A 299 -6.90 6.23 -3.92
CA ALA A 299 -7.25 6.21 -5.36
C ALA A 299 -8.29 5.14 -5.74
N CYS A 300 -8.43 4.07 -4.97
CA CYS A 300 -9.34 2.97 -5.26
C CYS A 300 -10.66 3.14 -4.51
N PRO A 301 -11.83 2.89 -5.13
CA PRO A 301 -13.11 2.88 -4.43
C PRO A 301 -13.14 1.84 -3.31
N GLY A 302 -13.63 2.23 -2.12
CA GLY A 302 -13.62 1.38 -0.93
C GLY A 302 -12.23 1.21 -0.31
N GLY A 303 -11.27 2.07 -0.65
CA GLY A 303 -9.90 2.00 -0.15
C GLY A 303 -9.05 0.93 -0.81
N CYS A 304 -7.99 0.49 -0.15
CA CYS A 304 -7.08 -0.54 -0.69
C CYS A 304 -7.78 -1.90 -0.91
N ALA A 305 -8.86 -2.17 -0.19
CA ALA A 305 -9.68 -3.36 -0.38
C ALA A 305 -10.35 -3.41 -1.77
N GLY A 306 -10.53 -2.28 -2.45
CA GLY A 306 -11.05 -2.17 -3.83
C GLY A 306 -9.95 -2.08 -4.90
N GLY A 307 -8.69 -2.36 -4.57
CA GLY A 307 -7.56 -2.24 -5.51
C GLY A 307 -7.65 -3.17 -6.72
N GLY A 308 -7.10 -2.73 -7.87
CA GLY A 308 -7.20 -3.44 -9.15
C GLY A 308 -6.43 -4.76 -9.26
N GLY A 309 -5.62 -5.15 -8.28
CA GLY A 309 -4.90 -6.42 -8.22
C GLY A 309 -5.56 -7.49 -7.35
N GLN A 310 -6.82 -7.27 -6.96
CA GLN A 310 -7.61 -8.22 -6.19
C GLN A 310 -7.99 -9.45 -7.05
N PRO A 311 -8.23 -10.62 -6.42
CA PRO A 311 -8.66 -11.84 -7.11
C PRO A 311 -9.95 -11.65 -7.91
N PHE A 312 -10.89 -10.91 -7.34
CA PHE A 312 -12.19 -10.62 -7.95
C PHE A 312 -12.31 -9.10 -8.12
N GLN A 313 -12.57 -8.64 -9.35
CA GLN A 313 -12.62 -7.21 -9.69
C GLN A 313 -14.05 -6.66 -9.84
N GLU A 314 -15.07 -7.45 -9.57
CA GLU A 314 -16.45 -7.08 -9.84
C GLU A 314 -17.05 -6.27 -8.68
N GLY A 315 -17.37 -5.00 -8.98
CA GLY A 315 -18.29 -4.13 -8.25
C GLY A 315 -17.80 -3.50 -6.94
N MET A 316 -18.46 -2.40 -6.57
CA MET A 316 -18.28 -1.74 -5.26
C MET A 316 -18.79 -2.59 -4.09
N GLU A 317 -19.74 -3.51 -4.35
CA GLU A 317 -20.28 -4.43 -3.34
C GLU A 317 -19.18 -5.31 -2.73
N LEU A 318 -18.32 -5.91 -3.57
CA LEU A 318 -17.19 -6.73 -3.08
C LEU A 318 -16.15 -5.92 -2.29
N ALA A 319 -15.94 -4.66 -2.62
CA ALA A 319 -15.08 -3.79 -1.82
C ALA A 319 -15.70 -3.53 -0.44
N GLY A 320 -17.02 -3.37 -0.37
CA GLY A 320 -17.77 -3.25 0.88
C GLY A 320 -17.67 -4.50 1.75
N GLU A 321 -17.91 -5.68 1.18
CA GLU A 321 -17.79 -6.96 1.90
C GLU A 321 -16.38 -7.22 2.45
N ARG A 322 -15.35 -6.89 1.66
CA ARG A 322 -13.95 -6.96 2.11
C ARG A 322 -13.67 -5.98 3.25
N GLY A 323 -14.24 -4.79 3.17
CA GLY A 323 -14.20 -3.79 4.22
C GLY A 323 -14.84 -4.27 5.51
N GLU A 324 -16.00 -4.91 5.44
CA GLU A 324 -16.65 -5.52 6.60
C GLU A 324 -15.79 -6.63 7.22
N THR A 325 -15.16 -7.48 6.42
CA THR A 325 -14.26 -8.53 6.92
C THR A 325 -13.12 -7.91 7.72
N LEU A 326 -12.48 -6.87 7.20
CA LEU A 326 -11.40 -6.17 7.90
C LEU A 326 -11.90 -5.50 9.19
N TYR A 327 -13.13 -4.99 9.18
CA TYR A 327 -13.74 -4.37 10.36
C TYR A 327 -14.05 -5.41 11.45
N GLU A 328 -14.45 -6.62 11.08
CA GLU A 328 -14.66 -7.71 12.04
C GLU A 328 -13.35 -8.24 12.61
N ILE A 329 -12.29 -8.37 11.79
CA ILE A 329 -10.95 -8.71 12.27
C ILE A 329 -10.50 -7.68 13.30
N ASP A 330 -10.67 -6.37 13.01
CA ASP A 330 -10.38 -5.30 13.93
C ASP A 330 -11.14 -5.43 15.26
N ARG A 331 -12.46 -5.65 15.18
CA ARG A 331 -13.33 -5.76 16.36
C ARG A 331 -12.95 -6.93 17.26
N ASN A 332 -12.56 -8.04 16.66
CA ASN A 332 -12.24 -9.28 17.37
C ASN A 332 -10.78 -9.34 17.81
N ASN A 333 -9.93 -8.41 17.39
CA ASN A 333 -8.54 -8.38 17.79
C ASN A 333 -8.39 -7.84 19.23
N PRO A 334 -7.92 -8.64 20.19
CA PRO A 334 -7.72 -8.21 21.58
C PRO A 334 -6.58 -7.20 21.72
N VAL A 335 -5.67 -7.15 20.76
CA VAL A 335 -4.51 -6.26 20.73
C VAL A 335 -4.86 -5.02 19.92
N ARG A 336 -4.95 -3.85 20.56
CA ARG A 336 -5.23 -2.59 19.86
C ARG A 336 -4.02 -2.04 19.13
N PHE A 337 -2.87 -2.15 19.76
CA PHE A 337 -1.59 -1.72 19.21
C PHE A 337 -0.64 -2.90 19.11
N SER A 338 0.11 -3.01 18.02
CA SER A 338 1.06 -4.11 17.84
C SER A 338 2.13 -4.16 18.94
N HIS A 339 2.52 -3.02 19.52
CA HIS A 339 3.47 -2.97 20.64
C HIS A 339 2.87 -3.50 21.97
N GLU A 340 1.56 -3.65 22.10
CA GLU A 340 0.93 -4.33 23.24
C GLU A 340 1.13 -5.86 23.18
N ASN A 341 1.50 -6.39 22.01
CA ASN A 341 1.88 -7.78 21.88
C ASN A 341 3.28 -7.98 22.46
N ALA A 342 3.41 -8.83 23.49
CA ALA A 342 4.66 -9.04 24.22
C ALA A 342 5.84 -9.45 23.33
N SER A 343 5.60 -10.21 22.25
CA SER A 343 6.67 -10.59 21.31
C SER A 343 7.15 -9.41 20.45
N VAL A 344 6.25 -8.48 20.15
CA VAL A 344 6.59 -7.24 19.44
C VAL A 344 7.31 -6.28 20.38
N GLN A 345 6.82 -6.14 21.61
CA GLN A 345 7.46 -5.30 22.63
C GLN A 345 8.89 -5.74 22.90
N LYS A 346 9.12 -7.06 23.06
CA LYS A 346 10.48 -7.58 23.20
C LYS A 346 11.37 -7.30 21.98
N ALA A 347 10.85 -7.45 20.76
CA ALA A 347 11.58 -7.11 19.55
C ALA A 347 11.89 -5.62 19.47
N TYR A 348 11.02 -4.75 19.96
CA TYR A 348 11.27 -3.30 20.05
C TYR A 348 12.32 -2.96 21.11
N ASP A 349 12.23 -3.54 22.29
CA ASP A 349 13.19 -3.30 23.38
C ASP A 349 14.60 -3.78 23.01
N ASP A 350 14.69 -4.94 22.33
CA ASP A 350 15.97 -5.47 21.82
C ASP A 350 16.54 -4.66 20.64
N PHE A 351 15.68 -3.88 19.94
CA PHE A 351 16.04 -3.16 18.71
C PHE A 351 16.41 -1.70 18.91
N PHE A 352 15.78 -1.05 19.86
CA PHE A 352 15.87 0.38 20.04
C PHE A 352 16.51 0.69 21.39
N ASP A 353 17.85 0.81 21.43
CA ASP A 353 18.57 1.37 22.56
C ASP A 353 18.11 2.79 22.97
N LYS A 354 17.10 3.33 22.29
CA LYS A 354 16.53 4.67 22.54
C LYS A 354 15.01 4.67 22.26
N PRO A 355 14.25 5.48 23.04
CA PRO A 355 12.81 5.65 22.79
C PRO A 355 12.53 6.03 21.33
N LEU A 356 11.42 5.52 20.80
CA LEU A 356 10.89 5.77 19.45
C LEU A 356 10.99 7.24 18.99
N SER A 357 10.98 8.19 19.92
CA SER A 357 10.97 9.63 19.65
C SER A 357 12.18 10.17 18.88
N HIS A 358 13.37 9.59 19.00
CA HIS A 358 14.57 10.13 18.35
C HIS A 358 14.96 9.46 17.04
N ARG A 359 14.65 8.16 16.86
CA ARG A 359 14.90 7.44 15.61
C ARG A 359 13.69 7.43 14.66
N ALA A 360 12.49 7.62 15.18
CA ALA A 360 11.27 7.71 14.38
C ALA A 360 11.39 8.82 13.33
N HIS A 361 11.96 9.97 13.69
CA HIS A 361 12.15 11.09 12.76
C HIS A 361 13.02 10.71 11.55
N GLU A 362 14.16 10.03 11.75
CA GLU A 362 15.04 9.64 10.64
C GLU A 362 14.48 8.50 9.78
N LEU A 363 13.77 7.54 10.41
CA LEU A 363 13.26 6.34 9.74
C LEU A 363 11.92 6.56 9.04
N LEU A 364 11.06 7.43 9.58
CA LEU A 364 9.69 7.59 9.11
C LEU A 364 9.53 8.70 8.07
N HIS A 365 10.40 9.71 8.08
CA HIS A 365 10.28 10.87 7.20
C HIS A 365 10.77 10.62 5.77
N THR A 366 10.11 11.23 4.80
CA THR A 366 10.53 11.27 3.39
C THR A 366 10.86 12.69 2.97
N ASP A 367 11.74 12.82 2.00
CA ASP A 367 12.01 14.09 1.34
C ASP A 367 10.90 14.38 0.31
N GLN A 368 10.07 15.38 0.59
CA GLN A 368 8.95 15.78 -0.27
C GLN A 368 9.41 16.24 -1.66
N THR A 369 10.65 16.70 -1.83
CA THR A 369 11.18 17.09 -3.12
C THR A 369 11.23 15.94 -4.12
N LYS A 370 11.19 14.70 -3.66
CA LYS A 370 11.13 13.49 -4.51
C LYS A 370 9.82 13.34 -5.26
N TRP A 371 8.75 14.01 -4.82
CA TRP A 371 7.46 14.02 -5.51
C TRP A 371 7.40 15.03 -6.65
N SER A 372 8.33 16.01 -6.69
CA SER A 372 8.44 16.94 -7.80
C SER A 372 8.76 16.18 -9.09
N LEU A 373 8.14 16.59 -10.19
CA LEU A 373 8.45 16.10 -11.53
C LEU A 373 9.89 16.51 -11.87
N ARG A 374 10.81 15.55 -11.88
CA ARG A 374 12.06 15.66 -12.60
C ARG A 374 11.97 14.94 -13.92
#